data_f9c025363f0d6b6fc78debfae46cfeb3
#
_entry.id   f9c025363f0d6b6fc78debfae46cfeb3
#
_cell.length_a   1.000
_cell.length_b   1.000
_cell.length_c   1.000
_cell.angle_alpha   90.00
_cell.angle_beta   90.00
_cell.angle_gamma   90.00
#
_symmetry.space_group_name_H-M   'P 1'
#
loop_
_entity.id
_entity.type
_entity.pdbx_description
1 polymer ?
#
loop_
_entity_poly.entity_id
_entity_poly.type
_entity_poly.pdbx_seq_one_letter_code
_entity_poly.pdbx_strand_id
1 'polypeptide(L)'
;DFNKIKEIIEDITKKEYKELPVNLNNQDNKYPDLIIWLSDLHIGAYNSKYSSFIQLPSYNKTEIKSRLAKIVENFAGQSYNSVYVVNLGDAVDGFNKETTRGGHELPEILDNKEISEAFIECMVEFFATLTSKVKSNTFNYLSIGEANHDGDFGWLNQKLLASYITMYGVKSYISNYPIDSFIIGKHSWIFLHGKDNLNQSRQFPLTINPNTELWFANYIAEKGIKNEHIYVVKGDLHNYAYTTGKQFDYISVGSMYGSSNYIVANFGHTKWSINYTVVNKNDILMGTIKGNV
;
A
#
# COMPACT_ATOMS: atom_id res chain seq x y z
N ASP A 1 13.52 -22.26 -17.35
CA ASP A 1 14.64 -22.94 -16.70
C ASP A 1 14.64 -22.57 -15.22
N PHE A 2 14.31 -23.54 -14.36
CA PHE A 2 14.17 -23.35 -12.90
C PHE A 2 15.45 -22.80 -12.26
N ASN A 3 16.62 -23.16 -12.78
CA ASN A 3 17.90 -22.66 -12.30
C ASN A 3 18.07 -21.15 -12.58
N LYS A 4 17.57 -20.67 -13.70
CA LYS A 4 17.62 -19.25 -14.04
C LYS A 4 16.72 -18.40 -13.16
N ILE A 5 15.54 -18.94 -12.78
CA ILE A 5 14.63 -18.30 -11.80
C ILE A 5 15.29 -18.30 -10.43
N LYS A 6 15.93 -19.40 -10.03
CA LYS A 6 16.66 -19.47 -8.76
C LYS A 6 17.82 -18.48 -8.69
N GLU A 7 18.61 -18.35 -9.75
CA GLU A 7 19.69 -17.34 -9.86
C GLU A 7 19.13 -15.91 -9.75
N ILE A 8 18.01 -15.60 -10.41
CA ILE A 8 17.36 -14.29 -10.32
C ILE A 8 16.87 -14.04 -8.89
N ILE A 9 16.24 -15.01 -8.25
CA ILE A 9 15.78 -14.90 -6.86
C ILE A 9 16.97 -14.72 -5.92
N GLU A 10 18.05 -15.50 -6.10
CA GLU A 10 19.26 -15.36 -5.31
C GLU A 10 19.97 -14.01 -5.52
N ASP A 11 19.96 -13.48 -6.73
CA ASP A 11 20.53 -12.15 -7.03
C ASP A 11 19.68 -11.02 -6.46
N ILE A 12 18.36 -11.17 -6.48
CA ILE A 12 17.41 -10.26 -5.82
C ILE A 12 17.56 -10.32 -4.29
N THR A 13 17.76 -11.50 -3.72
CA THR A 13 17.91 -11.67 -2.26
C THR A 13 19.32 -11.34 -1.75
N LYS A 14 20.37 -11.45 -2.57
CA LYS A 14 21.75 -11.10 -2.23
C LYS A 14 22.05 -9.61 -2.37
N LYS A 15 21.27 -8.85 -3.15
CA LYS A 15 21.31 -7.39 -3.03
C LYS A 15 20.85 -7.07 -1.62
N GLU A 16 21.81 -6.82 -0.73
CA GLU A 16 21.55 -6.22 0.58
C GLU A 16 20.65 -5.01 0.33
N TYR A 17 19.35 -5.17 0.50
CA TYR A 17 18.47 -4.05 0.72
C TYR A 17 18.97 -3.45 2.02
N LYS A 18 19.81 -2.42 1.92
CA LYS A 18 20.20 -1.65 3.09
C LYS A 18 18.88 -1.31 3.76
N GLU A 19 18.69 -1.85 4.96
CA GLU A 19 17.59 -1.44 5.81
C GLU A 19 17.52 0.08 5.70
N LEU A 20 16.38 0.60 5.31
CA LEU A 20 16.21 2.05 5.37
C LEU A 20 16.57 2.41 6.81
N PRO A 21 17.53 3.30 7.05
CA PRO A 21 17.87 3.67 8.41
C PRO A 21 16.55 4.12 9.03
N VAL A 22 16.15 3.44 10.10
CA VAL A 22 14.90 3.65 10.86
C VAL A 22 14.72 5.12 11.30
N ASN A 23 15.72 5.95 11.05
CA ASN A 23 15.79 7.34 11.45
C ASN A 23 16.22 8.24 10.29
N LEU A 24 15.24 8.70 9.52
CA LEU A 24 15.42 9.64 8.42
C LEU A 24 15.42 11.09 8.93
N ASN A 25 16.15 11.37 10.01
CA ASN A 25 16.32 12.71 10.58
C ASN A 25 17.16 13.60 9.64
N ASN A 26 16.52 14.25 8.69
CA ASN A 26 17.07 15.41 8.00
C ASN A 26 16.66 16.67 8.76
N GLN A 27 17.59 17.28 9.47
CA GLN A 27 17.34 18.40 10.39
C GLN A 27 17.06 19.76 9.73
N ASP A 28 17.27 19.92 8.42
CA ASP A 28 17.10 21.19 7.70
C ASP A 28 16.10 21.10 6.54
N ASN A 29 14.85 20.70 6.86
CA ASN A 29 13.86 20.52 5.80
C ASN A 29 13.11 21.84 5.52
N LYS A 30 13.44 22.45 4.38
CA LYS A 30 12.70 23.59 3.83
C LYS A 30 11.27 23.18 3.38
N TYR A 31 11.09 21.93 3.00
CA TYR A 31 9.84 21.39 2.46
C TYR A 31 9.32 20.26 3.36
N PRO A 32 8.00 20.01 3.37
CA PRO A 32 7.43 18.87 4.07
C PRO A 32 7.83 17.54 3.41
N ASP A 33 7.57 16.43 4.12
CA ASP A 33 7.58 15.09 3.54
C ASP A 33 6.17 14.73 3.05
N LEU A 34 6.08 13.91 2.00
CA LEU A 34 4.83 13.40 1.47
C LEU A 34 4.77 11.88 1.64
N ILE A 35 3.68 11.36 2.20
CA ILE A 35 3.37 9.93 2.20
C ILE A 35 2.14 9.71 1.34
N ILE A 36 2.23 8.82 0.36
CA ILE A 36 1.12 8.35 -0.48
C ILE A 36 0.80 6.93 -0.04
N TRP A 37 -0.41 6.70 0.48
CA TRP A 37 -0.88 5.41 0.96
C TRP A 37 -1.59 4.69 -0.16
N LEU A 38 -0.96 3.67 -0.72
CA LEU A 38 -1.57 2.74 -1.69
C LEU A 38 -2.09 1.52 -0.93
N SER A 39 -3.32 1.13 -1.19
CA SER A 39 -3.91 -0.06 -0.63
C SER A 39 -4.91 -0.64 -1.60
N ASP A 40 -5.06 -1.96 -1.56
CA ASP A 40 -6.12 -2.68 -2.26
C ASP A 40 -6.17 -2.27 -3.75
N LEU A 41 -5.04 -2.45 -4.44
CA LEU A 41 -4.96 -2.19 -5.88
C LEU A 41 -5.67 -3.28 -6.66
N HIS A 42 -5.65 -4.52 -6.18
CA HIS A 42 -6.31 -5.68 -6.80
C HIS A 42 -6.08 -5.77 -8.31
N ILE A 43 -4.83 -5.62 -8.75
CA ILE A 43 -4.50 -5.75 -10.16
C ILE A 43 -4.73 -7.20 -10.60
N GLY A 44 -5.62 -7.38 -11.57
CA GLY A 44 -6.14 -8.69 -11.97
C GLY A 44 -7.64 -8.83 -11.71
N ALA A 45 -8.19 -8.08 -10.77
CA ALA A 45 -9.60 -8.11 -10.44
C ALA A 45 -10.49 -7.81 -11.65
N TYR A 46 -11.61 -8.49 -11.72
CA TYR A 46 -12.61 -8.33 -12.77
C TYR A 46 -14.00 -8.04 -12.21
N ASN A 47 -14.59 -6.97 -12.69
CA ASN A 47 -15.98 -6.63 -12.38
C ASN A 47 -16.91 -7.07 -13.54
N SER A 48 -17.69 -8.13 -13.31
CA SER A 48 -18.71 -8.53 -14.27
C SER A 48 -19.87 -7.53 -14.28
N LYS A 49 -20.25 -7.05 -15.46
CA LYS A 49 -21.41 -6.15 -15.64
C LYS A 49 -22.74 -6.80 -15.26
N TYR A 50 -22.81 -8.14 -15.19
CA TYR A 50 -24.05 -8.88 -15.06
C TYR A 50 -24.35 -9.39 -13.64
N SER A 51 -23.46 -9.19 -12.69
CA SER A 51 -23.59 -9.80 -11.36
C SER A 51 -23.90 -8.81 -10.24
N SER A 52 -24.02 -7.51 -10.52
CA SER A 52 -24.25 -6.50 -9.49
C SER A 52 -25.58 -5.78 -9.66
N PHE A 53 -26.21 -5.44 -8.52
CA PHE A 53 -27.35 -4.51 -8.49
C PHE A 53 -27.00 -3.11 -8.96
N ILE A 54 -25.70 -2.79 -8.98
CA ILE A 54 -25.14 -1.51 -9.41
C ILE A 54 -24.12 -1.81 -10.52
N GLN A 55 -24.21 -1.07 -11.63
CA GLN A 55 -23.21 -1.17 -12.67
C GLN A 55 -21.86 -0.64 -12.17
N LEU A 56 -20.92 -1.56 -11.93
CA LEU A 56 -19.57 -1.20 -11.55
C LEU A 56 -18.75 -0.80 -12.79
N PRO A 57 -17.87 0.20 -12.66
CA PRO A 57 -16.96 0.53 -13.73
C PRO A 57 -16.02 -0.63 -14.03
N SER A 58 -15.62 -0.74 -15.28
CA SER A 58 -14.58 -1.68 -15.69
C SER A 58 -13.29 -1.39 -14.93
N TYR A 59 -12.68 -2.42 -14.34
CA TYR A 59 -11.38 -2.31 -13.71
C TYR A 59 -10.36 -3.09 -14.52
N ASN A 60 -9.47 -2.39 -15.16
CA ASN A 60 -8.46 -2.95 -16.05
C ASN A 60 -7.19 -2.09 -16.03
N LYS A 61 -6.16 -2.52 -16.74
CA LYS A 61 -4.87 -1.83 -16.80
C LYS A 61 -4.99 -0.35 -17.19
N THR A 62 -5.86 0.01 -18.10
CA THR A 62 -6.06 1.41 -18.52
C THR A 62 -6.65 2.26 -17.38
N GLU A 63 -7.65 1.73 -16.70
CA GLU A 63 -8.26 2.40 -15.54
C GLU A 63 -7.27 2.55 -14.39
N ILE A 64 -6.48 1.49 -14.10
CA ILE A 64 -5.44 1.53 -13.07
C ILE A 64 -4.41 2.63 -13.37
N LYS A 65 -3.89 2.69 -14.61
CA LYS A 65 -2.96 3.74 -15.04
C LYS A 65 -3.58 5.14 -14.93
N SER A 66 -4.85 5.29 -15.29
CA SER A 66 -5.57 6.56 -15.14
C SER A 66 -5.66 7.02 -13.69
N ARG A 67 -5.96 6.10 -12.76
CA ARG A 67 -6.01 6.42 -11.31
C ARG A 67 -4.63 6.78 -10.76
N LEU A 68 -3.59 6.04 -11.14
CA LEU A 68 -2.20 6.33 -10.76
C LEU A 68 -1.72 7.68 -11.32
N ALA A 69 -2.06 8.00 -12.58
CA ALA A 69 -1.76 9.29 -13.19
C ALA A 69 -2.42 10.44 -12.42
N LYS A 70 -3.68 10.28 -11.98
CA LYS A 70 -4.39 11.28 -11.19
C LYS A 70 -3.71 11.55 -9.84
N ILE A 71 -3.10 10.52 -9.21
CA ILE A 71 -2.29 10.72 -8.01
C ILE A 71 -1.10 11.62 -8.32
N VAL A 72 -0.36 11.35 -9.39
CA VAL A 72 0.79 12.17 -9.79
C VAL A 72 0.38 13.59 -10.11
N GLU A 73 -0.71 13.78 -10.84
CA GLU A 73 -1.23 15.12 -11.18
C GLU A 73 -1.56 15.96 -9.95
N ASN A 74 -2.07 15.34 -8.88
CA ASN A 74 -2.37 16.03 -7.63
C ASN A 74 -1.14 16.66 -6.97
N PHE A 75 0.04 16.11 -7.20
CA PHE A 75 1.30 16.57 -6.60
C PHE A 75 2.27 17.19 -7.61
N ALA A 76 1.92 17.22 -8.89
CA ALA A 76 2.79 17.73 -9.95
C ALA A 76 3.25 19.18 -9.70
N GLY A 77 4.54 19.44 -9.89
CA GLY A 77 5.17 20.75 -9.67
C GLY A 77 5.41 21.12 -8.21
N GLN A 78 4.84 20.39 -7.25
CA GLN A 78 5.07 20.62 -5.82
C GLN A 78 6.45 20.11 -5.40
N SER A 79 6.96 20.65 -4.29
CA SER A 79 8.29 20.33 -3.75
C SER A 79 8.17 19.70 -2.37
N TYR A 80 8.86 18.58 -2.19
CA TYR A 80 8.92 17.84 -0.93
C TYR A 80 10.38 17.55 -0.55
N ASN A 81 10.64 17.33 0.72
CA ASN A 81 11.93 16.85 1.16
C ASN A 81 12.10 15.37 0.77
N SER A 82 11.14 14.54 1.14
CA SER A 82 11.08 13.13 0.74
C SER A 82 9.65 12.77 0.32
N VAL A 83 9.54 11.88 -0.66
CA VAL A 83 8.27 11.27 -1.05
C VAL A 83 8.33 9.78 -0.68
N TYR A 84 7.34 9.33 0.06
CA TYR A 84 7.14 7.93 0.44
C TYR A 84 5.88 7.41 -0.25
N VAL A 85 6.01 6.35 -1.00
CA VAL A 85 4.86 5.55 -1.49
C VAL A 85 4.82 4.29 -0.64
N VAL A 86 3.76 4.14 0.14
CA VAL A 86 3.60 3.01 1.08
C VAL A 86 2.47 2.12 0.58
N ASN A 87 2.80 0.87 0.22
CA ASN A 87 1.83 -0.13 -0.19
C ASN A 87 1.43 -0.99 1.01
N LEU A 88 0.14 -0.97 1.32
CA LEU A 88 -0.45 -1.68 2.45
C LEU A 88 -0.98 -3.08 2.10
N GLY A 89 -0.66 -3.61 0.91
CA GLY A 89 -1.05 -4.96 0.49
C GLY A 89 -2.23 -5.01 -0.45
N ASP A 90 -2.62 -6.23 -0.82
CA ASP A 90 -3.59 -6.55 -1.86
C ASP A 90 -3.30 -5.79 -3.16
N ALA A 91 -2.02 -5.84 -3.54
CA ALA A 91 -1.53 -5.18 -4.75
C ALA A 91 -2.01 -5.90 -6.02
N VAL A 92 -2.08 -7.23 -5.96
CA VAL A 92 -2.66 -8.10 -7.00
C VAL A 92 -3.84 -8.88 -6.42
N ASP A 93 -4.76 -9.35 -7.29
CA ASP A 93 -6.04 -9.93 -6.86
C ASP A 93 -5.99 -11.44 -6.63
N GLY A 94 -4.93 -11.95 -6.04
CA GLY A 94 -4.82 -13.36 -5.68
C GLY A 94 -3.76 -14.12 -6.47
N PHE A 95 -3.81 -15.43 -6.35
CA PHE A 95 -2.93 -16.37 -7.02
C PHE A 95 -3.73 -17.57 -7.52
N ASN A 96 -3.56 -17.95 -8.79
CA ASN A 96 -4.33 -19.02 -9.45
C ASN A 96 -5.86 -18.82 -9.36
N LYS A 97 -6.32 -17.59 -9.44
CA LYS A 97 -7.74 -17.19 -9.32
C LYS A 97 -8.36 -17.48 -7.96
N GLU A 98 -7.54 -17.51 -6.93
CA GLU A 98 -7.97 -17.71 -5.55
C GLU A 98 -7.28 -16.73 -4.61
N THR A 99 -7.97 -16.33 -3.55
CA THR A 99 -7.32 -15.61 -2.46
C THR A 99 -6.31 -16.52 -1.78
N THR A 100 -5.11 -16.03 -1.47
CA THR A 100 -4.08 -16.81 -0.78
C THR A 100 -4.52 -17.18 0.65
N ARG A 101 -5.38 -16.36 1.26
CA ARG A 101 -6.02 -16.70 2.52
C ARG A 101 -7.39 -17.32 2.30
N GLY A 102 -7.50 -18.61 2.60
CA GLY A 102 -8.76 -19.34 2.59
C GLY A 102 -9.20 -19.89 1.23
N GLY A 103 -8.45 -19.62 0.15
CA GLY A 103 -8.70 -20.23 -1.16
C GLY A 103 -10.07 -19.85 -1.73
N HIS A 104 -10.52 -18.61 -1.55
CA HIS A 104 -11.78 -18.15 -2.13
C HIS A 104 -11.57 -17.87 -3.62
N GLU A 105 -12.42 -18.46 -4.46
CA GLU A 105 -12.41 -18.24 -5.90
C GLU A 105 -12.65 -16.77 -6.26
N LEU A 106 -11.83 -16.25 -7.17
CA LEU A 106 -11.87 -14.88 -7.66
C LEU A 106 -12.30 -14.86 -9.15
N PRO A 107 -13.14 -13.91 -9.56
CA PRO A 107 -13.59 -13.80 -10.95
C PRO A 107 -12.53 -13.16 -11.85
N GLU A 108 -11.31 -13.69 -11.84
CA GLU A 108 -10.21 -13.19 -12.63
C GLU A 108 -10.25 -13.70 -14.07
N ILE A 109 -9.93 -12.84 -15.03
CA ILE A 109 -9.76 -13.18 -16.44
C ILE A 109 -8.30 -13.32 -16.85
N LEU A 110 -7.37 -12.77 -16.06
CA LEU A 110 -5.93 -12.83 -16.27
C LEU A 110 -5.34 -14.06 -15.58
N ASP A 111 -4.26 -14.59 -16.13
CA ASP A 111 -3.43 -15.57 -15.42
C ASP A 111 -2.38 -14.86 -14.54
N ASN A 112 -1.65 -15.64 -13.71
CA ASN A 112 -0.65 -15.10 -12.79
C ASN A 112 0.46 -14.32 -13.49
N LYS A 113 0.85 -14.72 -14.69
CA LYS A 113 1.88 -14.01 -15.47
C LYS A 113 1.36 -12.68 -15.97
N GLU A 114 0.17 -12.67 -16.54
CA GLU A 114 -0.50 -11.46 -17.03
C GLU A 114 -0.76 -10.46 -15.89
N ILE A 115 -1.13 -10.94 -14.71
CA ILE A 115 -1.29 -10.13 -13.48
C ILE A 115 0.04 -9.50 -13.09
N SER A 116 1.13 -10.28 -13.03
CA SER A 116 2.46 -9.76 -12.71
C SER A 116 2.95 -8.73 -13.72
N GLU A 117 2.78 -9.01 -15.03
CA GLU A 117 3.15 -8.09 -16.10
C GLU A 117 2.35 -6.77 -15.99
N ALA A 118 1.03 -6.85 -15.74
CA ALA A 118 0.18 -5.67 -15.56
C ALA A 118 0.58 -4.85 -14.33
N PHE A 119 0.88 -5.51 -13.21
CA PHE A 119 1.34 -4.85 -11.98
C PHE A 119 2.65 -4.10 -12.23
N ILE A 120 3.66 -4.77 -12.77
CA ILE A 120 4.98 -4.16 -13.02
C ILE A 120 4.84 -2.99 -14.00
N GLU A 121 4.13 -3.17 -15.10
CA GLU A 121 3.93 -2.11 -16.10
C GLU A 121 3.26 -0.87 -15.50
N CYS A 122 2.16 -1.04 -14.76
CA CYS A 122 1.43 0.07 -14.14
C CYS A 122 2.29 0.81 -13.10
N MET A 123 2.97 0.06 -12.23
CA MET A 123 3.74 0.66 -11.15
C MET A 123 5.05 1.29 -11.63
N VAL A 124 5.73 0.71 -12.61
CA VAL A 124 6.93 1.31 -13.22
C VAL A 124 6.58 2.63 -13.90
N GLU A 125 5.49 2.68 -14.68
CA GLU A 125 5.00 3.92 -15.31
C GLU A 125 4.63 4.98 -14.26
N PHE A 126 3.98 4.56 -13.17
CA PHE A 126 3.66 5.43 -12.05
C PHE A 126 4.92 6.07 -11.45
N PHE A 127 5.93 5.28 -11.10
CA PHE A 127 7.17 5.80 -10.51
C PHE A 127 7.97 6.65 -11.49
N ALA A 128 8.06 6.26 -12.76
CA ALA A 128 8.69 7.08 -13.81
C ALA A 128 8.05 8.45 -13.92
N THR A 129 6.71 8.50 -13.88
CA THR A 129 5.96 9.76 -13.98
C THR A 129 6.06 10.57 -12.68
N LEU A 130 5.95 9.93 -11.52
CA LEU A 130 6.05 10.57 -10.21
C LEU A 130 7.40 11.26 -10.03
N THR A 131 8.50 10.55 -10.30
CA THR A 131 9.85 11.10 -10.15
C THR A 131 10.17 12.20 -11.15
N SER A 132 9.50 12.23 -12.31
CA SER A 132 9.67 13.28 -13.31
C SER A 132 8.86 14.54 -13.03
N LYS A 133 7.68 14.43 -12.41
CA LYS A 133 6.73 15.54 -12.22
C LYS A 133 6.75 16.15 -10.82
N VAL A 134 7.16 15.41 -9.81
CA VAL A 134 7.22 15.85 -8.40
C VAL A 134 8.66 16.15 -8.04
N LYS A 135 8.90 17.29 -7.40
CA LYS A 135 10.24 17.67 -6.96
C LYS A 135 10.51 17.11 -5.56
N SER A 136 11.54 16.27 -5.43
CA SER A 136 11.92 15.70 -4.14
C SER A 136 13.41 15.37 -4.09
N ASN A 137 14.01 15.45 -2.89
CA ASN A 137 15.39 15.03 -2.68
C ASN A 137 15.50 13.49 -2.67
N THR A 138 14.46 12.80 -2.20
CA THR A 138 14.42 11.33 -2.20
C THR A 138 13.03 10.81 -2.52
N PHE A 139 12.99 9.68 -3.23
CA PHE A 139 11.79 8.89 -3.44
C PHE A 139 11.99 7.52 -2.78
N ASN A 140 10.99 7.09 -2.02
CA ASN A 140 11.05 5.87 -1.25
C ASN A 140 9.77 5.05 -1.52
N TYR A 141 9.94 3.74 -1.67
CA TYR A 141 8.85 2.78 -1.79
C TYR A 141 8.92 1.79 -0.64
N LEU A 142 7.86 1.71 0.16
CA LEU A 142 7.73 0.79 1.26
C LEU A 142 6.55 -0.15 0.98
N SER A 143 6.67 -1.43 1.30
CA SER A 143 5.56 -2.38 1.21
C SER A 143 5.58 -3.35 2.36
N ILE A 144 4.40 -3.77 2.83
CA ILE A 144 4.27 -4.89 3.74
C ILE A 144 4.59 -6.21 3.03
N GLY A 145 4.86 -7.27 3.81
CA GLY A 145 5.24 -8.57 3.30
C GLY A 145 4.08 -9.40 2.78
N GLU A 146 2.93 -9.33 3.44
CA GLU A 146 1.80 -10.23 3.15
C GLU A 146 0.46 -9.53 3.35
N ALA A 147 -0.51 -9.89 2.48
CA ALA A 147 -1.91 -9.53 2.61
C ALA A 147 -2.78 -10.74 2.26
N ASN A 148 -4.10 -10.64 2.45
CA ASN A 148 -4.97 -11.82 2.38
C ASN A 148 -5.31 -12.28 0.95
N HIS A 149 -5.25 -11.40 -0.05
CA HIS A 149 -5.47 -11.79 -1.43
C HIS A 149 -4.19 -12.32 -2.07
N ASP A 150 -3.10 -11.62 -1.93
CA ASP A 150 -1.90 -11.81 -2.75
C ASP A 150 -0.75 -12.54 -2.04
N GLY A 151 -0.67 -12.54 -0.70
CA GLY A 151 0.32 -13.29 0.09
C GLY A 151 1.75 -13.25 -0.47
N ASP A 152 2.41 -14.41 -0.55
CA ASP A 152 3.77 -14.54 -1.10
C ASP A 152 3.86 -14.09 -2.57
N PHE A 153 2.79 -14.25 -3.35
CA PHE A 153 2.76 -13.79 -4.74
C PHE A 153 2.81 -12.26 -4.81
N GLY A 154 2.07 -11.58 -3.94
CA GLY A 154 2.16 -10.12 -3.79
C GLY A 154 3.56 -9.68 -3.38
N TRP A 155 4.14 -10.33 -2.35
CA TRP A 155 5.49 -10.05 -1.90
C TRP A 155 6.54 -10.22 -3.02
N LEU A 156 6.46 -11.29 -3.82
CA LEU A 156 7.35 -11.53 -4.96
C LEU A 156 7.22 -10.41 -6.00
N ASN A 157 6.00 -9.99 -6.34
CA ASN A 157 5.75 -8.90 -7.27
C ASN A 157 6.33 -7.57 -6.73
N GLN A 158 6.24 -7.30 -5.42
CA GLN A 158 6.83 -6.13 -4.80
C GLN A 158 8.37 -6.14 -4.88
N LYS A 159 9.00 -7.30 -4.64
CA LYS A 159 10.46 -7.46 -4.78
C LYS A 159 10.90 -7.25 -6.23
N LEU A 160 10.15 -7.76 -7.18
CA LEU A 160 10.42 -7.57 -8.60
C LEU A 160 10.29 -6.08 -8.98
N LEU A 161 9.21 -5.42 -8.56
CA LEU A 161 9.01 -3.99 -8.76
C LEU A 161 10.18 -3.17 -8.20
N ALA A 162 10.62 -3.47 -6.97
CA ALA A 162 11.72 -2.77 -6.32
C ALA A 162 12.99 -2.76 -7.16
N SER A 163 13.29 -3.85 -7.89
CA SER A 163 14.44 -3.92 -8.79
C SER A 163 14.30 -3.01 -10.02
N TYR A 164 13.09 -2.88 -10.58
CA TYR A 164 12.84 -2.01 -11.73
C TYR A 164 12.89 -0.53 -11.38
N ILE A 165 12.24 -0.13 -10.27
CA ILE A 165 12.11 1.30 -9.93
C ILE A 165 13.40 1.95 -9.41
N THR A 166 14.42 1.13 -9.07
CA THR A 166 15.76 1.62 -8.73
C THR A 166 16.37 2.48 -9.86
N MET A 167 16.06 2.19 -11.13
CA MET A 167 16.52 2.98 -12.27
C MET A 167 16.00 4.43 -12.28
N TYR A 168 14.90 4.70 -11.58
CA TYR A 168 14.34 6.06 -11.38
C TYR A 168 14.80 6.72 -10.08
N GLY A 169 15.82 6.15 -9.41
CA GLY A 169 16.34 6.68 -8.15
C GLY A 169 15.44 6.42 -6.92
N VAL A 170 14.46 5.51 -7.04
CA VAL A 170 13.58 5.14 -5.93
C VAL A 170 14.29 4.13 -5.04
N LYS A 171 14.36 4.42 -3.73
CA LYS A 171 14.83 3.49 -2.72
C LYS A 171 13.66 2.61 -2.27
N SER A 172 13.86 1.31 -2.18
CA SER A 172 12.77 0.38 -1.85
C SER A 172 13.06 -0.42 -0.59
N TYR A 173 12.02 -0.59 0.23
CA TYR A 173 12.00 -1.49 1.37
C TYR A 173 10.74 -2.35 1.30
N ILE A 174 10.91 -3.66 1.12
CA ILE A 174 9.83 -4.64 1.11
C ILE A 174 9.97 -5.50 2.35
N SER A 175 9.05 -5.31 3.29
CA SER A 175 9.01 -6.04 4.54
C SER A 175 8.82 -7.55 4.30
N ASN A 176 9.35 -8.36 5.20
CA ASN A 176 9.03 -9.79 5.28
C ASN A 176 7.88 -10.06 6.29
N TYR A 177 7.28 -9.02 6.82
CA TYR A 177 6.25 -9.11 7.85
C TYR A 177 4.94 -8.45 7.40
N PRO A 178 3.80 -8.89 7.92
CA PRO A 178 2.50 -8.28 7.62
C PRO A 178 2.30 -6.92 8.31
N ILE A 179 3.15 -6.60 9.28
CA ILE A 179 3.17 -5.31 10.00
C ILE A 179 4.60 -4.83 10.10
N ASP A 180 4.80 -3.55 9.79
CA ASP A 180 6.09 -2.91 9.96
C ASP A 180 5.94 -1.44 10.35
N SER A 181 7.06 -0.74 10.57
CA SER A 181 7.05 0.66 10.99
C SER A 181 8.22 1.45 10.45
N PHE A 182 8.02 2.74 10.25
CA PHE A 182 9.07 3.70 9.90
C PHE A 182 8.88 5.02 10.63
N ILE A 183 9.93 5.85 10.64
CA ILE A 183 9.94 7.12 11.37
C ILE A 183 10.23 8.26 10.39
N ILE A 184 9.45 9.34 10.51
CA ILE A 184 9.72 10.63 9.88
C ILE A 184 9.69 11.69 10.97
N GLY A 185 10.84 12.24 11.31
CA GLY A 185 10.96 13.24 12.38
C GLY A 185 10.45 12.71 13.72
N LYS A 186 9.41 13.35 14.26
CA LYS A 186 8.76 12.98 15.53
C LYS A 186 7.58 12.00 15.35
N HIS A 187 7.31 11.57 14.15
CA HIS A 187 6.15 10.76 13.79
C HIS A 187 6.58 9.32 13.49
N SER A 188 6.02 8.35 14.22
CA SER A 188 6.14 6.92 13.92
C SER A 188 4.91 6.43 13.19
N TRP A 189 5.13 5.70 12.13
CA TRP A 189 4.10 5.13 11.26
C TRP A 189 4.18 3.62 11.33
N ILE A 190 3.17 2.97 11.94
CA ILE A 190 2.97 1.52 11.90
C ILE A 190 2.04 1.25 10.73
N PHE A 191 2.43 0.41 9.81
CA PHE A 191 1.67 0.15 8.60
C PHE A 191 1.43 -1.35 8.39
N LEU A 192 0.23 -1.69 7.94
CA LEU A 192 -0.23 -3.07 7.78
C LEU A 192 -1.39 -3.12 6.77
N HIS A 193 -1.70 -4.32 6.26
CA HIS A 193 -2.92 -4.49 5.47
C HIS A 193 -4.16 -4.45 6.36
N GLY A 194 -4.16 -5.18 7.45
CA GLY A 194 -5.31 -5.28 8.37
C GLY A 194 -5.93 -6.66 8.39
N LYS A 195 -5.58 -7.50 7.42
CA LYS A 195 -5.89 -8.91 7.35
C LYS A 195 -4.75 -9.60 6.59
N ASP A 196 -4.09 -10.53 7.22
CA ASP A 196 -2.91 -11.22 6.68
C ASP A 196 -3.18 -12.72 6.39
N ASN A 197 -2.19 -13.40 5.80
CA ASN A 197 -2.25 -14.82 5.53
C ASN A 197 -1.91 -15.70 6.74
N LEU A 198 -1.28 -15.14 7.75
CA LEU A 198 -0.96 -15.85 8.96
C LEU A 198 -2.26 -16.19 9.70
N ASN A 199 -2.31 -17.31 10.40
CA ASN A 199 -3.46 -17.82 11.15
C ASN A 199 -4.00 -16.87 12.23
N GLN A 200 -3.67 -15.61 12.19
CA GLN A 200 -4.24 -14.59 13.03
C GLN A 200 -5.63 -14.29 12.51
N SER A 201 -6.59 -14.77 13.24
CA SER A 201 -8.02 -14.72 12.96
C SER A 201 -8.62 -13.32 12.91
N ARG A 202 -7.83 -12.24 12.97
CA ARG A 202 -8.35 -10.90 13.11
C ARG A 202 -8.19 -10.07 11.86
N GLN A 203 -9.32 -9.73 11.29
CA GLN A 203 -9.49 -8.52 10.53
C GLN A 203 -9.52 -7.34 11.53
N PHE A 204 -8.63 -6.37 11.36
CA PHE A 204 -8.68 -5.16 12.17
C PHE A 204 -9.88 -4.28 11.74
N PRO A 205 -10.64 -3.71 12.69
CA PRO A 205 -11.85 -2.96 12.37
C PRO A 205 -11.59 -1.66 11.63
N LEU A 206 -12.64 -1.05 11.09
CA LEU A 206 -12.59 0.25 10.42
C LEU A 206 -12.16 1.38 11.37
N THR A 207 -12.67 1.33 12.59
CA THR A 207 -12.38 2.28 13.67
C THR A 207 -11.86 1.54 14.90
N ILE A 208 -11.05 2.22 15.70
CA ILE A 208 -10.44 1.61 16.88
C ILE A 208 -11.53 1.14 17.88
N ASN A 209 -11.30 -0.03 18.46
CA ASN A 209 -12.03 -0.52 19.61
C ASN A 209 -11.07 -0.92 20.74
N PRO A 210 -11.53 -1.17 21.99
CA PRO A 210 -10.66 -1.46 23.12
C PRO A 210 -9.69 -2.62 22.91
N ASN A 211 -10.12 -3.67 22.21
CA ASN A 211 -9.24 -4.82 21.93
C ASN A 211 -8.15 -4.47 20.92
N THR A 212 -8.48 -3.69 19.90
CA THR A 212 -7.52 -3.20 18.90
C THR A 212 -6.54 -2.23 19.55
N GLU A 213 -7.04 -1.33 20.41
CA GLU A 213 -6.19 -0.39 21.15
C GLU A 213 -5.17 -1.11 22.02
N LEU A 214 -5.63 -2.11 22.79
CA LEU A 214 -4.73 -2.92 23.61
C LEU A 214 -3.70 -3.69 22.78
N TRP A 215 -4.12 -4.26 21.65
CA TRP A 215 -3.22 -5.01 20.78
C TRP A 215 -2.07 -4.15 20.27
N PHE A 216 -2.39 -2.95 19.72
CA PHE A 216 -1.35 -2.05 19.23
C PHE A 216 -0.52 -1.41 20.34
N ALA A 217 -1.09 -1.15 21.52
CA ALA A 217 -0.33 -0.69 22.68
C ALA A 217 0.76 -1.71 23.07
N ASN A 218 0.44 -3.01 23.06
CA ASN A 218 1.40 -4.07 23.30
C ASN A 218 2.47 -4.13 22.18
N TYR A 219 2.05 -4.06 20.92
CA TYR A 219 2.98 -4.04 19.78
C TYR A 219 3.97 -2.86 19.86
N ILE A 220 3.48 -1.65 20.16
CA ILE A 220 4.28 -0.45 20.35
C ILE A 220 5.31 -0.66 21.47
N ALA A 221 4.87 -1.22 22.60
CA ALA A 221 5.75 -1.49 23.74
C ALA A 221 6.82 -2.55 23.41
N GLU A 222 6.45 -3.66 22.77
CA GLU A 222 7.37 -4.74 22.36
C GLU A 222 8.41 -4.26 21.34
N LYS A 223 7.99 -3.43 20.39
CA LYS A 223 8.90 -2.85 19.38
C LYS A 223 9.70 -1.66 19.91
N GLY A 224 9.42 -1.19 21.11
CA GLY A 224 10.13 -0.05 21.73
C GLY A 224 9.89 1.27 20.98
N ILE A 225 8.76 1.45 20.34
CA ILE A 225 8.40 2.69 19.61
C ILE A 225 8.13 3.79 20.64
N LYS A 226 8.89 4.90 20.60
CA LYS A 226 8.88 5.95 21.64
C LYS A 226 8.76 7.38 21.08
N ASN A 227 8.16 7.56 19.91
CA ASN A 227 7.99 8.89 19.32
C ASN A 227 6.83 9.68 19.95
N GLU A 228 6.85 11.00 19.78
CA GLU A 228 5.80 11.89 20.30
C GLU A 228 4.43 11.60 19.66
N HIS A 229 4.43 11.25 18.37
CA HIS A 229 3.22 10.96 17.63
C HIS A 229 3.34 9.58 16.98
N ILE A 230 2.37 8.72 17.22
CA ILE A 230 2.31 7.36 16.69
C ILE A 230 1.02 7.20 15.90
N TYR A 231 1.15 6.72 14.68
CA TYR A 231 0.04 6.46 13.77
C TYR A 231 0.03 4.99 13.36
N VAL A 232 -1.14 4.37 13.41
CA VAL A 232 -1.38 3.03 12.85
C VAL A 232 -2.21 3.21 11.59
N VAL A 233 -1.67 2.79 10.46
CA VAL A 233 -2.30 2.95 9.14
C VAL A 233 -2.55 1.59 8.52
N LYS A 234 -3.80 1.33 8.12
CA LYS A 234 -4.20 0.04 7.54
C LYS A 234 -5.07 0.17 6.29
N GLY A 235 -5.08 -0.87 5.45
CA GLY A 235 -5.97 -1.11 4.31
C GLY A 235 -7.17 -2.02 4.59
N ASP A 236 -7.44 -2.96 3.68
CA ASP A 236 -8.39 -4.09 3.73
C ASP A 236 -9.89 -3.74 3.65
N LEU A 237 -10.35 -2.68 4.31
CA LEU A 237 -11.80 -2.39 4.40
C LEU A 237 -12.30 -1.38 3.35
N HIS A 238 -11.44 -0.95 2.43
CA HIS A 238 -11.76 -0.06 1.31
C HIS A 238 -12.39 1.29 1.69
N ASN A 239 -12.38 1.64 2.98
CA ASN A 239 -13.01 2.85 3.51
C ASN A 239 -12.03 3.66 4.36
N TYR A 240 -12.07 4.98 4.14
CA TYR A 240 -11.31 5.90 4.96
C TYR A 240 -12.02 6.17 6.30
N ALA A 241 -11.28 5.98 7.39
CA ALA A 241 -11.68 6.40 8.73
C ALA A 241 -10.44 6.87 9.51
N TYR A 242 -10.64 7.85 10.38
CA TYR A 242 -9.62 8.35 11.30
C TYR A 242 -10.20 8.33 12.72
N THR A 243 -9.49 7.72 13.64
CA THR A 243 -9.91 7.61 15.04
C THR A 243 -8.73 7.88 15.96
N THR A 244 -8.86 8.81 16.87
CA THR A 244 -7.84 9.11 17.89
C THR A 244 -7.99 8.13 19.05
N GLY A 245 -6.92 7.41 19.35
CA GLY A 245 -6.78 6.56 20.52
C GLY A 245 -6.00 7.26 21.65
N LYS A 246 -5.71 6.53 22.73
CA LYS A 246 -4.99 7.08 23.88
C LYS A 246 -3.49 7.24 23.64
N GLN A 247 -2.88 6.34 22.87
CA GLN A 247 -1.44 6.28 22.63
C GLN A 247 -1.06 6.50 21.18
N PHE A 248 -2.01 6.35 20.25
CA PHE A 248 -1.79 6.46 18.82
C PHE A 248 -3.08 6.84 18.11
N ASP A 249 -2.94 7.40 16.93
CA ASP A 249 -4.04 7.60 16.01
C ASP A 249 -4.16 6.39 15.08
N TYR A 250 -5.40 5.99 14.78
CA TYR A 250 -5.71 4.84 13.97
C TYR A 250 -6.40 5.27 12.68
N ILE A 251 -5.83 4.88 11.56
CA ILE A 251 -6.22 5.33 10.22
C ILE A 251 -6.49 4.11 9.35
N SER A 252 -7.72 3.97 8.88
CA SER A 252 -8.04 3.08 7.78
C SER A 252 -8.02 3.89 6.50
N VAL A 253 -7.33 3.42 5.46
CA VAL A 253 -7.27 4.12 4.17
C VAL A 253 -8.28 3.55 3.18
N GLY A 254 -8.61 4.34 2.16
CA GLY A 254 -9.43 3.89 1.06
C GLY A 254 -8.70 2.93 0.14
N SER A 255 -9.44 2.31 -0.77
CA SER A 255 -8.95 1.37 -1.77
C SER A 255 -8.81 2.03 -3.13
N MET A 256 -7.73 1.72 -3.85
CA MET A 256 -7.58 2.12 -5.23
C MET A 256 -8.54 1.35 -6.16
N TYR A 257 -8.90 0.14 -5.80
CA TYR A 257 -9.91 -0.66 -6.52
C TYR A 257 -11.32 -0.09 -6.38
N GLY A 258 -11.68 0.36 -5.17
CA GLY A 258 -13.03 0.80 -4.83
C GLY A 258 -13.94 -0.39 -4.51
N SER A 259 -14.96 -0.63 -5.32
CA SER A 259 -15.95 -1.69 -5.06
C SER A 259 -15.81 -2.87 -6.02
N SER A 260 -15.87 -4.08 -5.47
CA SER A 260 -16.22 -5.31 -6.18
C SER A 260 -17.70 -5.64 -5.99
N ASN A 261 -18.19 -6.62 -6.75
CA ASN A 261 -19.54 -7.16 -6.52
C ASN A 261 -19.73 -7.69 -5.09
N TYR A 262 -18.69 -8.32 -4.53
CA TYR A 262 -18.69 -8.80 -3.14
C TYR A 262 -18.79 -7.64 -2.15
N ILE A 263 -18.03 -6.57 -2.34
CA ILE A 263 -18.05 -5.39 -1.46
C ILE A 263 -19.41 -4.71 -1.53
N VAL A 264 -19.99 -4.53 -2.73
CA VAL A 264 -21.32 -3.92 -2.88
C VAL A 264 -22.38 -4.74 -2.17
N ALA A 265 -22.34 -6.06 -2.33
CA ALA A 265 -23.35 -6.94 -1.73
C ALA A 265 -23.29 -6.97 -0.19
N ASN A 266 -22.11 -6.84 0.41
CA ASN A 266 -21.92 -7.00 1.85
C ASN A 266 -21.74 -5.68 2.62
N PHE A 267 -21.18 -4.65 1.99
CA PHE A 267 -20.75 -3.42 2.67
C PHE A 267 -21.23 -2.13 1.99
N GLY A 268 -21.93 -2.23 0.86
CA GLY A 268 -22.36 -1.09 0.06
C GLY A 268 -21.29 -0.59 -0.91
N HIS A 269 -21.70 0.37 -1.75
CA HIS A 269 -20.81 0.92 -2.79
C HIS A 269 -19.77 1.87 -2.21
N THR A 270 -18.49 1.61 -2.49
CA THR A 270 -17.38 2.51 -2.18
C THR A 270 -16.75 3.06 -3.48
N LYS A 271 -16.45 4.35 -3.49
CA LYS A 271 -15.66 4.96 -4.57
C LYS A 271 -14.20 4.66 -4.33
N TRP A 272 -13.44 4.50 -5.41
CA TRP A 272 -12.01 4.42 -5.25
C TRP A 272 -11.45 5.71 -4.62
N SER A 273 -10.51 5.56 -3.73
CA SER A 273 -9.85 6.68 -3.08
C SER A 273 -8.45 6.31 -2.65
N ILE A 274 -7.57 7.29 -2.70
CA ILE A 274 -6.20 7.20 -2.20
C ILE A 274 -6.02 8.27 -1.13
N ASN A 275 -5.45 7.88 -0.02
CA ASN A 275 -5.09 8.80 1.04
C ASN A 275 -3.63 9.22 0.93
N TYR A 276 -3.33 10.42 1.38
CA TYR A 276 -1.97 10.93 1.50
C TYR A 276 -1.81 11.72 2.79
N THR A 277 -0.57 11.84 3.22
CA THR A 277 -0.21 12.63 4.40
C THR A 277 0.95 13.55 4.05
N VAL A 278 0.79 14.83 4.32
CA VAL A 278 1.87 15.81 4.27
C VAL A 278 2.39 15.96 5.70
N VAL A 279 3.66 15.65 5.93
CA VAL A 279 4.28 15.64 7.25
C VAL A 279 5.16 16.87 7.38
N ASN A 280 4.78 17.79 8.25
CA ASN A 280 5.59 18.92 8.66
C ASN A 280 6.37 18.57 9.95
N LYS A 281 7.22 19.49 10.40
CA LYS A 281 8.06 19.26 11.57
C LYS A 281 7.27 18.89 12.84
N ASN A 282 6.10 19.50 13.03
CA ASN A 282 5.31 19.35 14.27
C ASN A 282 3.88 18.85 14.05
N ASP A 283 3.41 18.80 12.81
CA ASP A 283 2.03 18.46 12.47
C ASP A 283 1.92 17.63 11.20
N ILE A 284 0.77 17.08 10.96
CA ILE A 284 0.43 16.38 9.73
C ILE A 284 -0.85 16.96 9.10
N LEU A 285 -0.92 16.89 7.78
CA LEU A 285 -2.13 17.13 7.01
C LEU A 285 -2.50 15.88 6.24
N MET A 286 -3.67 15.32 6.52
CA MET A 286 -4.18 14.20 5.74
C MET A 286 -5.15 14.69 4.66
N GLY A 287 -5.03 14.09 3.48
CA GLY A 287 -5.92 14.36 2.36
C GLY A 287 -6.35 13.09 1.65
N THR A 288 -7.34 13.24 0.77
CA THR A 288 -7.89 12.13 -0.01
C THR A 288 -8.09 12.55 -1.46
N ILE A 289 -7.58 11.75 -2.38
CA ILE A 289 -7.84 11.83 -3.82
C ILE A 289 -8.95 10.82 -4.11
N LYS A 290 -10.06 11.29 -4.71
CA LYS A 290 -11.24 10.45 -5.00
C LYS A 290 -11.54 10.40 -6.48
N GLY A 291 -12.11 9.28 -6.91
CA GLY A 291 -12.73 9.15 -8.23
C GLY A 291 -13.95 10.06 -8.38
N ASN A 292 -14.17 10.55 -9.60
CA ASN A 292 -15.47 11.06 -9.95
C ASN A 292 -16.47 9.89 -10.02
N VAL A 293 -17.73 10.17 -9.76
CA VAL A 293 -18.82 9.17 -9.87
C VAL A 293 -18.98 8.78 -11.33
#